data_4f8578f4c125006d5aa229ffe52b49aa
#
_entry.id   4f8578f4c125006d5aa229ffe52b49aa
#
_cell.length_a   1.000
_cell.length_b   1.000
_cell.length_c   1.000
_cell.angle_alpha   90.00
_cell.angle_beta   90.00
_cell.angle_gamma   90.00
#
_symmetry.space_group_name_H-M   'P 1'
#
loop_
_entity.id
_entity.type
_entity.pdbx_description
1 polymer ?
#
loop_
_entity_poly.entity_id
_entity_poly.type
_entity_poly.pdbx_seq_one_letter_code
_entity_poly.pdbx_strand_id
1 'polypeptide(L)'
;MRKLLLYPVAKPVLFVLCLLPLVWLVYAAATNQLGANPAEALIRATGDWTLRALCLVLAVTPLRVITASPQLARFRRMVGLFVFFYALLHLLSYSGFDMGFDLAEIARDIAKRPFILVGFLAFFLLAVLAATSFQRAIRALGGRRWQALHRAVYGVAGLAILHFFWMRAGKNDFAEVAVYAAILSVLLGWRLWRRMVSRAARSSGNGKAAKSF
;
A
#
# COMPACT_ATOMS: atom_id res chain seq x y z
N MET A 1 8.63 -23.26 9.69
CA MET A 1 7.97 -22.06 9.18
C MET A 1 6.66 -22.34 8.42
N ARG A 2 6.60 -23.23 7.40
CA ARG A 2 5.36 -23.45 6.61
C ARG A 2 4.16 -23.88 7.44
N LYS A 3 4.33 -24.74 8.45
CA LYS A 3 3.23 -25.20 9.34
C LYS A 3 2.69 -24.04 10.20
N LEU A 4 3.57 -23.18 10.75
CA LEU A 4 3.19 -22.03 11.57
C LEU A 4 2.27 -21.05 10.82
N LEU A 5 2.54 -20.82 9.53
CA LEU A 5 1.70 -19.93 8.69
C LEU A 5 0.29 -20.49 8.45
N LEU A 6 0.04 -21.78 8.64
CA LEU A 6 -1.27 -22.41 8.48
C LEU A 6 -2.11 -22.39 9.77
N TYR A 7 -1.49 -22.17 10.93
CA TYR A 7 -2.25 -22.10 12.17
C TYR A 7 -3.35 -21.04 12.11
N PRO A 8 -4.52 -21.30 12.70
CA PRO A 8 -5.64 -20.35 12.73
C PRO A 8 -5.24 -19.04 13.42
N VAL A 9 -4.32 -19.11 14.41
CA VAL A 9 -3.80 -17.96 15.18
C VAL A 9 -2.94 -16.99 14.35
N ALA A 10 -2.36 -17.42 13.22
CA ALA A 10 -1.45 -16.57 12.44
C ALA A 10 -2.14 -15.31 11.87
N LYS A 11 -3.43 -15.38 11.52
CA LYS A 11 -4.18 -14.19 11.05
C LYS A 11 -4.48 -13.21 12.20
N PRO A 12 -5.05 -13.64 13.34
CA PRO A 12 -5.21 -12.75 14.50
C PRO A 12 -3.91 -12.10 14.96
N VAL A 13 -2.82 -12.86 15.04
CA VAL A 13 -1.51 -12.31 15.43
C VAL A 13 -1.07 -11.22 14.45
N LEU A 14 -1.12 -11.48 13.15
CA LEU A 14 -0.75 -10.45 12.16
C LEU A 14 -1.69 -9.24 12.21
N PHE A 15 -2.99 -9.45 12.47
CA PHE A 15 -3.94 -8.36 12.64
C PHE A 15 -3.55 -7.46 13.82
N VAL A 16 -3.24 -8.06 14.99
CA VAL A 16 -2.78 -7.31 16.18
C VAL A 16 -1.46 -6.58 15.86
N LEU A 17 -0.49 -7.25 15.23
CA LEU A 17 0.77 -6.61 14.82
C LEU A 17 0.54 -5.40 13.91
N CYS A 18 -0.42 -5.48 12.99
CA CYS A 18 -0.78 -4.35 12.12
C CYS A 18 -1.48 -3.20 12.88
N LEU A 19 -2.10 -3.47 14.04
CA LEU A 19 -2.72 -2.44 14.89
C LEU A 19 -1.74 -1.80 15.88
N LEU A 20 -0.63 -2.44 16.23
CA LEU A 20 0.33 -1.92 17.21
C LEU A 20 0.77 -0.48 16.91
N PRO A 21 1.03 -0.08 15.66
CA PRO A 21 1.38 1.32 15.36
C PRO A 21 0.30 2.31 15.76
N LEU A 22 -0.97 1.98 15.54
CA LEU A 22 -2.08 2.83 15.96
C LEU A 22 -2.16 2.90 17.48
N VAL A 23 -2.05 1.76 18.18
CA VAL A 23 -2.04 1.72 19.66
C VAL A 23 -0.92 2.59 20.22
N TRP A 24 0.27 2.49 19.62
CA TRP A 24 1.40 3.36 20.00
C TRP A 24 1.10 4.84 19.74
N LEU A 25 0.53 5.21 18.59
CA LEU A 25 0.20 6.60 18.28
C LEU A 25 -0.84 7.17 19.26
N VAL A 26 -1.86 6.37 19.60
CA VAL A 26 -2.87 6.77 20.60
C VAL A 26 -2.23 6.95 21.99
N TYR A 27 -1.39 6.01 22.40
CA TYR A 27 -0.64 6.11 23.67
C TYR A 27 0.25 7.36 23.68
N ALA A 28 1.04 7.57 22.62
CA ALA A 28 1.93 8.72 22.52
C ALA A 28 1.17 10.07 22.52
N ALA A 29 0.00 10.12 21.90
CA ALA A 29 -0.90 11.29 21.95
C ALA A 29 -1.43 11.52 23.36
N ALA A 30 -1.90 10.48 24.05
CA ALA A 30 -2.46 10.58 25.40
C ALA A 30 -1.41 10.95 26.47
N THR A 31 -0.14 10.61 26.24
CA THR A 31 0.98 10.86 27.15
C THR A 31 1.88 12.03 26.73
N ASN A 32 1.43 12.86 25.77
CA ASN A 32 2.17 14.02 25.25
C ASN A 32 3.58 13.70 24.72
N GLN A 33 3.78 12.49 24.16
CA GLN A 33 5.06 12.03 23.61
C GLN A 33 5.22 12.32 22.10
N LEU A 34 4.27 13.01 21.45
CA LEU A 34 4.31 13.36 20.04
C LEU A 34 5.18 14.59 19.72
N GLY A 35 5.76 15.21 20.72
CA GLY A 35 6.63 16.39 20.55
C GLY A 35 5.86 17.71 20.47
N ALA A 36 6.54 18.75 19.96
CA ALA A 36 6.04 20.13 19.98
C ALA A 36 4.83 20.35 19.04
N ASN A 37 4.68 19.56 17.99
CA ASN A 37 3.54 19.65 17.07
C ASN A 37 2.88 18.25 16.91
N PRO A 38 1.97 17.88 17.84
CA PRO A 38 1.31 16.58 17.83
C PRO A 38 0.48 16.34 16.56
N ALA A 39 -0.15 17.36 16.01
CA ALA A 39 -0.96 17.26 14.79
C ALA A 39 -0.09 16.84 13.60
N GLU A 40 1.00 17.55 13.35
CA GLU A 40 1.96 17.21 12.29
C GLU A 40 2.55 15.80 12.49
N ALA A 41 2.89 15.44 13.73
CA ALA A 41 3.43 14.12 14.07
C ALA A 41 2.43 13.00 13.72
N LEU A 42 1.15 13.15 14.04
CA LEU A 42 0.09 12.17 13.70
C LEU A 42 -0.13 12.08 12.20
N ILE A 43 -0.22 13.21 11.49
CA ILE A 43 -0.37 13.23 10.04
C ILE A 43 0.80 12.48 9.39
N ARG A 44 2.04 12.79 9.77
CA ARG A 44 3.24 12.13 9.21
C ARG A 44 3.27 10.64 9.54
N ALA A 45 3.10 10.28 10.80
CA ALA A 45 3.19 8.88 11.24
C ALA A 45 2.13 8.00 10.55
N THR A 46 0.89 8.47 10.38
CA THR A 46 -0.16 7.72 9.65
C THR A 46 0.16 7.56 8.17
N GLY A 47 0.75 8.58 7.53
CA GLY A 47 1.27 8.50 6.17
C GLY A 47 2.42 7.49 6.02
N ASP A 48 3.39 7.51 6.93
CA ASP A 48 4.52 6.58 6.96
C ASP A 48 4.04 5.13 7.13
N TRP A 49 3.07 4.88 8.01
CA TRP A 49 2.51 3.55 8.19
C TRP A 49 1.70 3.08 6.98
N THR A 50 1.03 3.99 6.25
CA THR A 50 0.43 3.69 4.95
C THR A 50 1.48 3.17 3.97
N LEU A 51 2.61 3.86 3.86
CA LEU A 51 3.68 3.51 2.93
C LEU A 51 4.39 2.21 3.33
N ARG A 52 4.64 1.99 4.64
CA ARG A 52 5.17 0.72 5.18
C ARG A 52 4.24 -0.45 4.88
N ALA A 53 2.94 -0.30 5.14
CA ALA A 53 1.95 -1.33 4.83
C ALA A 53 1.86 -1.61 3.32
N LEU A 54 2.01 -0.58 2.46
CA LEU A 54 2.07 -0.72 1.01
C LEU A 54 3.31 -1.52 0.56
N CYS A 55 4.47 -1.24 1.13
CA CYS A 55 5.67 -2.04 0.89
C CYS A 55 5.48 -3.50 1.33
N LEU A 56 4.89 -3.72 2.51
CA LEU A 56 4.61 -5.07 3.03
C LEU A 56 3.66 -5.86 2.12
N VAL A 57 2.53 -5.29 1.69
CA VAL A 57 1.59 -5.98 0.81
C VAL A 57 2.20 -6.28 -0.56
N LEU A 58 3.05 -5.39 -1.07
CA LEU A 58 3.79 -5.63 -2.29
C LEU A 58 4.92 -6.67 -2.09
N ALA A 59 5.54 -6.79 -0.94
CA ALA A 59 6.55 -7.80 -0.63
C ALA A 59 5.98 -9.22 -0.51
N VAL A 60 4.69 -9.41 -0.20
CA VAL A 60 4.07 -10.74 -0.06
C VAL A 60 4.30 -11.63 -1.29
N THR A 61 4.25 -11.08 -2.50
CA THR A 61 4.40 -11.89 -3.72
C THR A 61 5.84 -12.37 -3.95
N PRO A 62 6.89 -11.51 -3.92
CA PRO A 62 8.26 -11.99 -4.01
C PRO A 62 8.63 -12.93 -2.84
N LEU A 63 8.25 -12.62 -1.60
CA LEU A 63 8.51 -13.47 -0.44
C LEU A 63 7.89 -14.87 -0.62
N ARG A 64 6.65 -14.94 -1.10
CA ARG A 64 5.98 -16.23 -1.39
C ARG A 64 6.78 -17.08 -2.37
N VAL A 65 7.37 -16.45 -3.39
CA VAL A 65 8.13 -17.16 -4.43
C VAL A 65 9.51 -17.58 -3.90
N ILE A 66 10.23 -16.64 -3.27
CA ILE A 66 11.60 -16.88 -2.75
C ILE A 66 11.60 -17.94 -1.66
N THR A 67 10.64 -17.85 -0.72
CA THR A 67 10.53 -18.84 0.38
C THR A 67 9.79 -20.11 0.01
N ALA A 68 9.31 -20.23 -1.25
CA ALA A 68 8.45 -21.31 -1.70
C ALA A 68 7.27 -21.58 -0.74
N SER A 69 6.67 -20.51 -0.18
CA SER A 69 5.61 -20.55 0.82
C SER A 69 4.31 -19.97 0.30
N PRO A 70 3.46 -20.76 -0.43
CA PRO A 70 2.21 -20.29 -1.01
C PRO A 70 1.22 -19.76 0.04
N GLN A 71 1.35 -20.19 1.30
CA GLN A 71 0.54 -19.78 2.44
C GLN A 71 0.57 -18.27 2.72
N LEU A 72 1.66 -17.58 2.36
CA LEU A 72 1.80 -16.14 2.53
C LEU A 72 0.73 -15.36 1.76
N ALA A 73 0.20 -15.92 0.66
CA ALA A 73 -0.85 -15.27 -0.12
C ALA A 73 -2.13 -14.97 0.68
N ARG A 74 -2.42 -15.77 1.74
CA ARG A 74 -3.61 -15.59 2.60
C ARG A 74 -3.61 -14.29 3.39
N PHE A 75 -2.45 -13.70 3.63
CA PHE A 75 -2.28 -12.46 4.39
C PHE A 75 -2.38 -11.20 3.51
N ARG A 76 -2.19 -11.34 2.20
CA ARG A 76 -2.15 -10.20 1.27
C ARG A 76 -3.38 -9.32 1.33
N ARG A 77 -4.58 -9.91 1.43
CA ARG A 77 -5.84 -9.16 1.50
C ARG A 77 -5.91 -8.34 2.79
N MET A 78 -5.55 -8.94 3.92
CA MET A 78 -5.59 -8.27 5.22
C MET A 78 -4.60 -7.11 5.28
N VAL A 79 -3.34 -7.34 4.90
CA VAL A 79 -2.33 -6.27 4.84
C VAL A 79 -2.75 -5.17 3.87
N GLY A 80 -3.35 -5.54 2.71
CA GLY A 80 -3.90 -4.56 1.76
C GLY A 80 -5.02 -3.68 2.34
N LEU A 81 -5.87 -4.23 3.19
CA LEU A 81 -6.88 -3.47 3.90
C LEU A 81 -6.27 -2.54 4.96
N PHE A 82 -5.15 -2.93 5.59
CA PHE A 82 -4.41 -2.06 6.49
C PHE A 82 -3.72 -0.89 5.76
N VAL A 83 -3.33 -1.05 4.49
CA VAL A 83 -2.89 0.11 3.66
C VAL A 83 -3.99 1.15 3.58
N PHE A 84 -5.22 0.73 3.24
CA PHE A 84 -6.37 1.64 3.18
C PHE A 84 -6.71 2.21 4.56
N PHE A 85 -6.67 1.40 5.61
CA PHE A 85 -6.95 1.82 6.98
C PHE A 85 -6.02 2.96 7.43
N TYR A 86 -4.70 2.82 7.24
CA TYR A 86 -3.76 3.88 7.59
C TYR A 86 -3.85 5.09 6.66
N ALA A 87 -4.17 4.90 5.38
CA ALA A 87 -4.45 5.99 4.46
C ALA A 87 -5.69 6.79 4.87
N LEU A 88 -6.73 6.10 5.36
CA LEU A 88 -7.92 6.75 5.92
C LEU A 88 -7.61 7.55 7.17
N LEU A 89 -6.83 6.98 8.10
CA LEU A 89 -6.37 7.71 9.29
C LEU A 89 -5.53 8.94 8.92
N HIS A 90 -4.66 8.81 7.90
CA HIS A 90 -3.86 9.93 7.38
C HIS A 90 -4.75 11.05 6.83
N LEU A 91 -5.74 10.70 6.00
CA LEU A 91 -6.71 11.67 5.46
C LEU A 91 -7.54 12.33 6.57
N LEU A 92 -8.02 11.54 7.56
CA LEU A 92 -8.78 12.07 8.69
C LEU A 92 -7.94 12.99 9.57
N SER A 93 -6.68 12.63 9.82
CA SER A 93 -5.75 13.48 10.59
C SER A 93 -5.51 14.82 9.88
N TYR A 94 -5.24 14.80 8.57
CA TYR A 94 -5.14 16.02 7.76
C TYR A 94 -6.45 16.83 7.78
N SER A 95 -7.58 16.18 7.53
CA SER A 95 -8.89 16.85 7.49
C SER A 95 -9.26 17.47 8.84
N GLY A 96 -8.94 16.80 9.94
CA GLY A 96 -9.27 17.29 11.29
C GLY A 96 -8.32 18.35 11.80
N PHE A 97 -7.01 18.08 11.74
CA PHE A 97 -6.02 18.95 12.39
C PHE A 97 -5.63 20.16 11.54
N ASP A 98 -5.51 20.00 10.21
CA ASP A 98 -5.11 21.11 9.35
C ASP A 98 -6.32 21.89 8.82
N MET A 99 -7.48 21.23 8.58
CA MET A 99 -8.62 21.81 7.87
C MET A 99 -9.89 21.93 8.75
N GLY A 100 -9.86 21.48 10.02
CA GLY A 100 -11.03 21.55 10.93
C GLY A 100 -12.30 20.88 10.39
N PHE A 101 -12.15 19.90 9.47
CA PHE A 101 -13.21 19.24 8.73
C PHE A 101 -14.05 20.17 7.83
N ASP A 102 -13.55 21.37 7.50
CA ASP A 102 -14.20 22.24 6.52
C ASP A 102 -14.02 21.67 5.10
N LEU A 103 -15.11 21.13 4.54
CA LEU A 103 -15.09 20.52 3.22
C LEU A 103 -14.78 21.52 2.10
N ALA A 104 -15.14 22.79 2.26
CA ALA A 104 -14.85 23.81 1.27
C ALA A 104 -13.37 24.19 1.29
N GLU A 105 -12.76 24.25 2.48
CA GLU A 105 -11.31 24.44 2.63
C GLU A 105 -10.54 23.24 2.07
N ILE A 106 -10.96 22.02 2.41
CA ILE A 106 -10.34 20.78 1.90
C ILE A 106 -10.38 20.77 0.35
N ALA A 107 -11.54 21.07 -0.25
CA ALA A 107 -11.67 21.09 -1.70
C ALA A 107 -10.78 22.16 -2.37
N ARG A 108 -10.70 23.35 -1.77
CA ARG A 108 -9.81 24.43 -2.22
C ARG A 108 -8.34 24.02 -2.09
N ASP A 109 -7.96 23.36 -1.00
CA ASP A 109 -6.59 22.94 -0.73
C ASP A 109 -6.15 21.84 -1.72
N ILE A 110 -7.02 20.86 -1.98
CA ILE A 110 -6.79 19.82 -3.01
C ILE A 110 -6.57 20.45 -4.39
N ALA A 111 -7.35 21.48 -4.75
CA ALA A 111 -7.23 22.16 -6.05
C ALA A 111 -5.97 23.01 -6.17
N LYS A 112 -5.52 23.63 -5.07
CA LYS A 112 -4.38 24.55 -5.08
C LYS A 112 -3.03 23.87 -4.91
N ARG A 113 -2.97 22.72 -4.21
CA ARG A 113 -1.72 22.03 -3.88
C ARG A 113 -1.60 20.71 -4.63
N PRO A 114 -0.81 20.64 -5.72
CA PRO A 114 -0.71 19.44 -6.56
C PRO A 114 -0.32 18.17 -5.79
N PHE A 115 0.50 18.28 -4.73
CA PHE A 115 0.88 17.13 -3.93
C PHE A 115 -0.30 16.56 -3.14
N ILE A 116 -1.22 17.39 -2.64
CA ILE A 116 -2.44 16.94 -1.95
C ILE A 116 -3.37 16.24 -2.94
N LEU A 117 -3.55 16.79 -4.14
CA LEU A 117 -4.33 16.17 -5.21
C LEU A 117 -3.81 14.77 -5.53
N VAL A 118 -2.49 14.61 -5.66
CA VAL A 118 -1.88 13.29 -5.95
C VAL A 118 -2.10 12.31 -4.78
N GLY A 119 -1.98 12.77 -3.54
CA GLY A 119 -2.31 11.96 -2.36
C GLY A 119 -3.78 11.55 -2.32
N PHE A 120 -4.67 12.48 -2.65
CA PHE A 120 -6.12 12.21 -2.72
C PHE A 120 -6.46 11.19 -3.82
N LEU A 121 -5.83 11.28 -4.99
CA LEU A 121 -6.00 10.29 -6.06
C LEU A 121 -5.51 8.90 -5.63
N ALA A 122 -4.37 8.83 -4.94
CA ALA A 122 -3.88 7.56 -4.38
C ALA A 122 -4.86 6.98 -3.36
N PHE A 123 -5.40 7.81 -2.46
CA PHE A 123 -6.42 7.41 -1.50
C PHE A 123 -7.69 6.92 -2.19
N PHE A 124 -8.19 7.63 -3.20
CA PHE A 124 -9.38 7.22 -3.96
C PHE A 124 -9.21 5.84 -4.60
N LEU A 125 -8.05 5.59 -5.23
CA LEU A 125 -7.74 4.26 -5.76
C LEU A 125 -7.70 3.20 -4.66
N LEU A 126 -7.11 3.48 -3.50
CA LEU A 126 -7.11 2.57 -2.35
C LEU A 126 -8.52 2.29 -1.85
N ALA A 127 -9.40 3.29 -1.80
CA ALA A 127 -10.81 3.14 -1.42
C ALA A 127 -11.54 2.19 -2.37
N VAL A 128 -11.34 2.34 -3.68
CA VAL A 128 -11.91 1.42 -4.69
C VAL A 128 -11.38 0.00 -4.50
N LEU A 129 -10.07 -0.16 -4.26
CA LEU A 129 -9.47 -1.47 -4.00
C LEU A 129 -10.00 -2.11 -2.71
N ALA A 130 -10.17 -1.33 -1.65
CA ALA A 130 -10.75 -1.79 -0.39
C ALA A 130 -12.22 -2.19 -0.56
N ALA A 131 -13.04 -1.34 -1.19
CA ALA A 131 -14.45 -1.60 -1.47
C ALA A 131 -14.67 -2.86 -2.34
N THR A 132 -13.72 -3.19 -3.22
CA THR A 132 -13.79 -4.39 -4.07
C THR A 132 -13.08 -5.61 -3.46
N SER A 133 -12.60 -5.51 -2.22
CA SER A 133 -11.92 -6.62 -1.52
C SER A 133 -12.87 -7.61 -0.84
N PHE A 134 -14.18 -7.36 -0.79
CA PHE A 134 -15.16 -8.26 -0.19
C PHE A 134 -15.54 -9.42 -1.12
N GLN A 135 -15.94 -10.57 -0.54
CA GLN A 135 -16.30 -11.76 -1.30
C GLN A 135 -17.45 -11.53 -2.30
N ARG A 136 -18.43 -10.68 -1.94
CA ARG A 136 -19.53 -10.32 -2.85
C ARG A 136 -19.02 -9.60 -4.10
N ALA A 137 -18.13 -8.61 -3.92
CA ALA A 137 -17.53 -7.85 -5.02
C ALA A 137 -16.63 -8.74 -5.90
N ILE A 138 -15.84 -9.64 -5.31
CA ILE A 138 -15.01 -10.58 -6.06
C ILE A 138 -15.88 -11.50 -6.93
N ARG A 139 -17.00 -12.01 -6.40
CA ARG A 139 -17.93 -12.83 -7.17
C ARG A 139 -18.63 -12.06 -8.28
N ALA A 140 -19.07 -10.82 -8.01
CA ALA A 140 -19.75 -9.97 -8.99
C ALA A 140 -18.84 -9.56 -10.16
N LEU A 141 -17.58 -9.19 -9.87
CA LEU A 141 -16.60 -8.79 -10.89
C LEU A 141 -16.02 -9.97 -11.68
N GLY A 142 -15.98 -11.14 -11.06
CA GLY A 142 -15.23 -12.30 -11.55
C GLY A 142 -13.72 -12.13 -11.41
N GLY A 143 -13.00 -13.25 -11.29
CA GLY A 143 -11.58 -13.25 -10.93
C GLY A 143 -10.68 -12.46 -11.89
N ARG A 144 -10.96 -12.49 -13.21
CA ARG A 144 -10.12 -11.78 -14.22
C ARG A 144 -10.23 -10.25 -14.09
N ARG A 145 -11.46 -9.72 -13.99
CA ARG A 145 -11.70 -8.26 -13.84
C ARG A 145 -11.22 -7.77 -12.49
N TRP A 146 -11.49 -8.54 -11.43
CA TRP A 146 -11.00 -8.23 -10.09
C TRP A 146 -9.47 -8.13 -10.06
N GLN A 147 -8.75 -9.09 -10.64
CA GLN A 147 -7.28 -9.03 -10.72
C GLN A 147 -6.79 -7.85 -11.57
N ALA A 148 -7.50 -7.50 -12.64
CA ALA A 148 -7.17 -6.35 -13.47
C ALA A 148 -7.29 -5.04 -12.66
N LEU A 149 -8.39 -4.86 -11.94
CA LEU A 149 -8.62 -3.71 -11.05
C LEU A 149 -7.55 -3.64 -9.96
N HIS A 150 -7.26 -4.75 -9.28
CA HIS A 150 -6.30 -4.79 -8.19
C HIS A 150 -4.84 -4.57 -8.61
N ARG A 151 -4.55 -4.53 -9.91
CA ARG A 151 -3.25 -4.02 -10.42
C ARG A 151 -3.08 -2.52 -10.28
N ALA A 152 -4.16 -1.76 -10.05
CA ALA A 152 -4.09 -0.33 -9.74
C ALA A 152 -3.24 -0.04 -8.49
N VAL A 153 -2.99 -1.02 -7.61
CA VAL A 153 -2.05 -0.89 -6.50
C VAL A 153 -0.64 -0.46 -6.95
N TYR A 154 -0.25 -0.74 -8.18
CA TYR A 154 1.03 -0.29 -8.73
C TYR A 154 1.00 1.20 -9.06
N GLY A 155 -0.13 1.71 -9.54
CA GLY A 155 -0.37 3.14 -9.69
C GLY A 155 -0.41 3.86 -8.35
N VAL A 156 -1.07 3.26 -7.33
CA VAL A 156 -1.04 3.76 -5.95
C VAL A 156 0.39 3.92 -5.45
N ALA A 157 1.27 2.94 -5.69
CA ALA A 157 2.67 3.01 -5.26
C ALA A 157 3.42 4.19 -5.92
N GLY A 158 3.21 4.42 -7.21
CA GLY A 158 3.79 5.58 -7.92
C GLY A 158 3.27 6.91 -7.38
N LEU A 159 1.94 7.03 -7.21
CA LEU A 159 1.31 8.24 -6.67
C LEU A 159 1.75 8.53 -5.23
N ALA A 160 1.87 7.48 -4.38
CA ALA A 160 2.30 7.62 -3.00
C ALA A 160 3.74 8.16 -2.89
N ILE A 161 4.68 7.66 -3.73
CA ILE A 161 6.05 8.18 -3.77
C ILE A 161 6.07 9.60 -4.31
N LEU A 162 5.30 9.92 -5.35
CA LEU A 162 5.24 11.28 -5.90
C LEU A 162 4.67 12.27 -4.87
N HIS A 163 3.60 11.89 -4.16
CA HIS A 163 3.03 12.67 -3.06
C HIS A 163 4.07 12.92 -1.97
N PHE A 164 4.77 11.86 -1.53
CA PHE A 164 5.79 11.96 -0.48
C PHE A 164 6.98 12.82 -0.93
N PHE A 165 7.44 12.64 -2.16
CA PHE A 165 8.52 13.46 -2.75
C PHE A 165 8.18 14.96 -2.74
N TRP A 166 7.02 15.33 -3.24
CA TRP A 166 6.61 16.74 -3.28
C TRP A 166 6.39 17.33 -1.90
N MET A 167 5.85 16.56 -0.96
CA MET A 167 5.69 16.99 0.43
C MET A 167 7.03 17.28 1.11
N ARG A 168 8.09 16.52 0.77
CA ARG A 168 9.45 16.70 1.32
C ARG A 168 10.30 17.73 0.54
N ALA A 169 9.91 18.09 -0.67
CA ALA A 169 10.68 19.00 -1.53
C ALA A 169 10.92 20.37 -0.87
N GLY A 170 9.95 20.91 -0.14
CA GLY A 170 10.10 22.19 0.57
C GLY A 170 11.10 22.17 1.74
N LYS A 171 11.49 20.98 2.24
CA LYS A 171 12.45 20.80 3.35
C LYS A 171 13.81 20.24 2.90
N ASN A 172 13.98 19.96 1.60
CA ASN A 172 15.17 19.30 1.02
C ASN A 172 15.56 17.97 1.74
N ASP A 173 14.58 17.28 2.34
CA ASP A 173 14.79 16.04 3.09
C ASP A 173 14.27 14.85 2.27
N PHE A 174 15.15 14.29 1.45
CA PHE A 174 14.80 13.20 0.53
C PHE A 174 15.26 11.82 0.99
N ALA A 175 15.93 11.70 2.15
CA ALA A 175 16.51 10.44 2.59
C ALA A 175 15.46 9.33 2.72
N GLU A 176 14.36 9.58 3.43
CA GLU A 176 13.26 8.61 3.57
C GLU A 176 12.56 8.34 2.24
N VAL A 177 12.35 9.38 1.42
CA VAL A 177 11.76 9.22 0.07
C VAL A 177 12.60 8.28 -0.78
N ALA A 178 13.94 8.46 -0.77
CA ALA A 178 14.85 7.60 -1.53
C ALA A 178 14.80 6.14 -1.07
N VAL A 179 14.73 5.90 0.25
CA VAL A 179 14.61 4.54 0.81
C VAL A 179 13.32 3.86 0.33
N TYR A 180 12.16 4.50 0.46
CA TYR A 180 10.90 3.90 0.01
C TYR A 180 10.81 3.77 -1.51
N ALA A 181 11.34 4.74 -2.25
CA ALA A 181 11.42 4.67 -3.71
C ALA A 181 12.29 3.48 -4.16
N ALA A 182 13.43 3.25 -3.51
CA ALA A 182 14.30 2.10 -3.78
C ALA A 182 13.58 0.77 -3.47
N ILE A 183 12.94 0.64 -2.30
CA ILE A 183 12.18 -0.55 -1.91
C ILE A 183 11.09 -0.85 -2.95
N LEU A 184 10.27 0.14 -3.29
CA LEU A 184 9.19 -0.04 -4.26
C LEU A 184 9.71 -0.34 -5.66
N SER A 185 10.80 0.29 -6.08
CA SER A 185 11.45 0.01 -7.38
C SER A 185 11.95 -1.42 -7.47
N VAL A 186 12.57 -1.95 -6.41
CA VAL A 186 13.00 -3.35 -6.33
C VAL A 186 11.80 -4.29 -6.39
N LEU A 187 10.74 -4.02 -5.60
CA LEU A 187 9.55 -4.86 -5.55
C LEU A 187 8.78 -4.88 -6.88
N LEU A 188 8.67 -3.74 -7.56
CA LEU A 188 7.98 -3.62 -8.85
C LEU A 188 8.87 -4.13 -10.00
N GLY A 189 10.15 -3.82 -10.00
CA GLY A 189 11.14 -4.29 -10.97
C GLY A 189 11.25 -5.81 -10.99
N TRP A 190 11.28 -6.45 -9.79
CA TRP A 190 11.24 -7.90 -9.68
C TRP A 190 10.01 -8.51 -10.35
N ARG A 191 8.83 -7.88 -10.20
CA ARG A 191 7.60 -8.35 -10.86
C ARG A 191 7.63 -8.20 -12.37
N LEU A 192 8.16 -7.08 -12.87
CA LEU A 192 8.33 -6.85 -14.31
C LEU A 192 9.29 -7.87 -14.90
N TRP A 193 10.45 -8.06 -14.28
CA TRP A 193 11.43 -9.07 -14.69
C TRP A 193 10.81 -10.47 -14.76
N ARG A 194 10.12 -10.90 -13.69
CA ARG A 194 9.44 -12.21 -13.68
C ARG A 194 8.40 -12.36 -14.79
N ARG A 195 7.67 -11.30 -15.13
CA ARG A 195 6.71 -11.32 -16.24
C ARG A 195 7.40 -11.45 -17.58
N MET A 196 8.52 -10.76 -17.79
CA MET A 196 9.29 -10.84 -19.03
C MET A 196 9.85 -12.25 -19.24
N VAL A 197 10.51 -12.81 -18.20
CA VAL A 197 11.05 -14.19 -18.26
C VAL A 197 9.95 -15.22 -18.54
N SER A 198 8.78 -15.10 -17.88
CA SER A 198 7.69 -16.04 -18.11
C SER A 198 7.05 -15.92 -19.50
N ARG A 199 7.07 -14.74 -20.14
CA ARG A 199 6.62 -14.55 -21.52
C ARG A 199 7.63 -15.14 -22.53
N ALA A 200 8.92 -14.89 -22.33
CA ALA A 200 9.97 -15.43 -23.19
C ALA A 200 9.96 -16.97 -23.20
N ALA A 201 9.80 -17.60 -22.03
CA ALA A 201 9.71 -19.05 -21.93
C ALA A 201 8.50 -19.64 -22.68
N ARG A 202 7.36 -18.94 -22.70
CA ARG A 202 6.16 -19.37 -23.44
C ARG A 202 6.33 -19.22 -24.94
N SER A 203 6.96 -18.17 -25.44
CA SER A 203 7.21 -17.95 -26.87
C SER A 203 8.18 -18.99 -27.43
N SER A 204 9.24 -19.36 -26.69
CA SER A 204 10.19 -20.38 -27.10
C SER A 204 9.58 -21.80 -27.11
N GLY A 205 8.67 -22.11 -26.16
CA GLY A 205 7.95 -23.38 -26.11
C GLY A 205 6.99 -23.59 -27.31
N ASN A 206 6.29 -22.53 -27.71
CA ASN A 206 5.34 -22.59 -28.81
C ASN A 206 6.04 -22.73 -30.19
N GLY A 207 7.24 -22.15 -30.34
CA GLY A 207 8.06 -22.28 -31.57
C GLY A 207 8.64 -23.69 -31.79
N LYS A 208 8.85 -24.45 -30.70
CA LYS A 208 9.31 -25.85 -30.81
C LYS A 208 8.17 -26.80 -31.21
N ALA A 209 6.95 -26.58 -30.73
CA ALA A 209 5.79 -27.39 -31.11
C ALA A 209 5.34 -27.17 -32.56
N ALA A 210 5.56 -25.99 -33.13
CA ALA A 210 5.21 -25.67 -34.53
C ALA A 210 6.22 -26.23 -35.56
N LYS A 211 7.40 -26.72 -35.16
CA LYS A 211 8.44 -27.29 -36.04
C LYS A 211 8.46 -28.84 -36.07
N SER A 212 7.53 -29.49 -35.38
CA SER A 212 7.42 -30.95 -35.30
C SER A 212 6.27 -31.54 -36.14
N PHE A 213 5.76 -30.80 -37.15
CA PHE A 213 4.83 -31.27 -38.17
C PHE A 213 5.43 -31.14 -39.54
#